data_a4face59208c277a1f104d78171f920e
#
_entry.id   a4face59208c277a1f104d78171f920e
#
_cell.length_a   1.000
_cell.length_b   1.000
_cell.length_c   1.000
_cell.angle_alpha   90.00
_cell.angle_beta   90.00
_cell.angle_gamma   90.00
#
_symmetry.space_group_name_H-M   'P 1'
#
loop_
_entity.id
_entity.type
_entity.pdbx_description
1 polymer ?
#
loop_
_entity_poly.entity_id
_entity_poly.type
_entity_poly.pdbx_seq_one_letter_code
_entity_poly.pdbx_strand_id
1 'polypeptide(L)'
;MYGLSSCRMFKNCKSNVLKLGLSMLLISPSLVAKNIVHDAEYYVLEAQNGKVWSKEDKGLDKRLSELKSKFGTPPNIVYVLWDDVAFGDIGMPAIQKVRGFETPNLNKMADEGMLFTRMYTEVGCTPSRAAVMTGRHPVRNGMYNIGMLRESHGLAEEEVTIAEILSNAGYATAHHGKWHLGDIEESYPNKQGFDEAFFTTYNQVTSFWTKEAEIGNLTIGLHEDLLPEDPYKKDDTFVTKGWVMALTGKKNGTTLQWRDNSAKTYGLIDAEAQKRTLEFIERNAKAGKPFFVQHNPMMIMPAFVQPEKKSAARSMLQDGLQDIVDPFIGQLRAKLEELGIAENTLIIAMADNGPMAHSPPPAGGWAETIFRGGKGDFLEGGVRVSAQAYWPGMIEPQIAGDIIHITDLFTTFARLGGNTKDIPRDRIIDGVDQTSLLINGDTFSRRDHVFVYAGPNLGATVKGNYKRHWISSDPVGDSSGIGAAFYFLPSDPREKQPMMLNLIHLKQPFARMRLRHELWKKKYPDKPEKHGIPFTGIANASEEVKDLARPNKKLKNLPFDPLEYIEHLDQLPFDKNLDPGFK
;
A
#
# COMPACT_ATOMS: atom_id res chain seq x y z
N MET A 1 -31.78 41.75 71.22
CA MET A 1 -31.83 43.21 71.52
C MET A 1 -31.79 43.89 70.16
N TYR A 2 -32.87 44.56 69.92
CA TYR A 2 -33.09 45.77 69.09
C TYR A 2 -32.54 45.83 67.71
N GLY A 3 -33.26 46.16 66.65
CA GLY A 3 -34.59 46.75 66.54
C GLY A 3 -34.77 47.21 65.09
N LEU A 4 -35.86 46.86 64.57
CA LEU A 4 -36.86 47.59 63.82
C LEU A 4 -36.50 48.98 63.28
N SER A 5 -36.74 49.27 61.98
CA SER A 5 -37.80 50.15 61.58
C SER A 5 -37.58 50.66 60.15
N SER A 6 -38.38 50.28 59.21
CA SER A 6 -39.53 50.91 58.59
C SER A 6 -39.24 52.27 57.93
N CYS A 7 -39.56 52.43 56.70
CA CYS A 7 -40.67 53.20 56.15
C CYS A 7 -40.39 53.81 54.74
N ARG A 8 -41.14 53.40 53.81
CA ARG A 8 -42.04 54.12 52.84
C ARG A 8 -41.53 55.30 51.97
N MET A 9 -41.90 55.14 50.76
CA MET A 9 -42.48 56.09 49.80
C MET A 9 -41.54 57.04 49.03
N PHE A 10 -41.53 57.12 47.74
CA PHE A 10 -42.52 57.64 46.80
C PHE A 10 -42.04 57.43 45.35
N LYS A 11 -42.95 56.91 44.52
CA LYS A 11 -43.47 57.33 43.21
C LYS A 11 -42.53 57.99 42.18
N ASN A 12 -42.65 57.36 41.00
CA ASN A 12 -42.66 57.94 39.66
C ASN A 12 -41.38 58.57 39.09
N CYS A 13 -40.74 57.86 38.17
CA CYS A 13 -40.31 58.50 36.95
C CYS A 13 -40.38 57.53 35.78
N LYS A 14 -40.92 58.01 34.70
CA LYS A 14 -41.33 57.28 33.47
C LYS A 14 -40.15 56.73 32.67
N SER A 15 -40.33 55.53 32.21
CA SER A 15 -39.94 54.98 30.92
C SER A 15 -38.92 55.73 30.04
N ASN A 16 -37.79 55.06 29.83
CA ASN A 16 -37.16 54.96 28.52
C ASN A 16 -36.59 53.55 28.37
N VAL A 17 -37.37 52.72 27.68
CA VAL A 17 -36.94 51.38 27.27
C VAL A 17 -36.02 51.57 26.08
N LEU A 18 -34.71 51.57 26.36
CA LEU A 18 -33.70 51.40 25.33
C LEU A 18 -33.71 49.94 24.94
N LYS A 19 -34.32 49.62 23.80
CA LYS A 19 -34.22 48.33 23.14
C LYS A 19 -32.77 48.15 22.68
N LEU A 20 -31.91 47.58 23.50
CA LEU A 20 -30.68 46.94 23.01
C LEU A 20 -31.10 45.67 22.29
N GLY A 21 -31.14 45.74 20.99
CA GLY A 21 -31.22 44.59 20.12
C GLY A 21 -29.96 43.75 20.30
N LEU A 22 -30.07 42.64 21.04
CA LEU A 22 -29.07 41.59 21.08
C LEU A 22 -29.07 40.95 19.69
N SER A 23 -28.26 41.48 18.76
CA SER A 23 -27.89 40.78 17.57
C SER A 23 -27.07 39.58 18.01
N MET A 24 -27.73 38.43 18.17
CA MET A 24 -27.04 37.14 18.12
C MET A 24 -26.39 37.02 16.74
N LEU A 25 -25.14 37.41 16.64
CA LEU A 25 -24.27 36.93 15.58
C LEU A 25 -24.27 35.40 15.73
N LEU A 26 -25.08 34.75 14.91
CA LEU A 26 -24.90 33.35 14.57
C LEU A 26 -23.53 33.27 13.91
N ILE A 27 -22.51 33.08 14.71
CA ILE A 27 -21.22 32.60 14.25
C ILE A 27 -21.53 31.19 13.73
N SER A 28 -21.80 31.09 12.42
CA SER A 28 -21.74 29.84 11.71
C SER A 28 -20.39 29.22 12.09
N PRO A 29 -20.35 27.99 12.62
CA PRO A 29 -19.07 27.34 12.77
C PRO A 29 -18.46 27.32 11.38
N SER A 30 -17.48 28.18 11.13
CA SER A 30 -16.61 28.06 9.98
C SER A 30 -16.15 26.60 10.01
N LEU A 31 -16.54 25.81 8.98
CA LEU A 31 -15.95 24.52 8.73
C LEU A 31 -14.45 24.78 8.53
N VAL A 32 -13.69 24.75 9.60
CA VAL A 32 -12.25 24.60 9.54
C VAL A 32 -12.08 23.24 8.88
N ALA A 33 -11.64 23.24 7.64
CA ALA A 33 -11.32 22.00 6.96
C ALA A 33 -10.31 21.26 7.81
N LYS A 34 -10.74 20.16 8.43
CA LYS A 34 -9.85 19.34 9.24
C LYS A 34 -8.69 18.90 8.35
N ASN A 35 -7.46 19.00 8.83
CA ASN A 35 -6.30 18.47 8.13
C ASN A 35 -6.42 16.95 7.97
N ILE A 36 -5.71 16.39 6.99
CA ILE A 36 -5.54 14.94 6.88
C ILE A 36 -5.00 14.43 8.20
N VAL A 37 -5.58 13.33 8.69
CA VAL A 37 -5.09 12.69 9.93
C VAL A 37 -4.06 11.66 9.53
N HIS A 38 -2.80 11.95 9.80
CA HIS A 38 -1.70 10.99 9.61
C HIS A 38 -1.41 10.20 10.88
N ASP A 39 -0.59 9.17 10.80
CA ASP A 39 -0.05 8.50 11.97
C ASP A 39 0.82 9.46 12.81
N ALA A 40 0.95 9.16 14.09
CA ALA A 40 1.63 10.06 15.03
C ALA A 40 3.07 10.40 14.64
N GLU A 41 3.79 9.47 14.01
CA GLU A 41 5.19 9.69 13.62
C GLU A 41 5.33 10.71 12.49
N TYR A 42 4.34 10.86 11.63
CA TYR A 42 4.31 11.92 10.62
C TYR A 42 4.43 13.31 11.24
N TYR A 43 3.71 13.57 12.35
CA TYR A 43 3.75 14.88 12.99
C TYR A 43 5.09 15.20 13.65
N VAL A 44 5.85 14.16 14.04
CA VAL A 44 7.23 14.34 14.49
C VAL A 44 8.12 14.84 13.36
N LEU A 45 7.99 14.22 12.18
CA LEU A 45 8.74 14.62 10.99
C LEU A 45 8.30 15.99 10.47
N GLU A 46 7.01 16.28 10.46
CA GLU A 46 6.48 17.58 10.05
C GLU A 46 6.95 18.70 10.97
N ALA A 47 7.01 18.47 12.29
CA ALA A 47 7.55 19.44 13.23
C ALA A 47 9.03 19.77 12.97
N GLN A 48 9.80 18.80 12.49
CA GLN A 48 11.22 18.98 12.15
C GLN A 48 11.42 19.62 10.77
N ASN A 49 10.64 19.21 9.76
CA ASN A 49 10.89 19.49 8.35
C ASN A 49 9.82 20.38 7.69
N GLY A 50 8.72 20.68 8.34
CA GLY A 50 7.55 21.32 7.70
C GLY A 50 7.85 22.67 7.05
N LYS A 51 8.87 23.43 7.54
CA LYS A 51 9.29 24.67 6.87
C LYS A 51 9.97 24.39 5.51
N VAL A 52 10.76 23.34 5.44
CA VAL A 52 11.41 22.90 4.20
C VAL A 52 10.34 22.40 3.24
N TRP A 53 9.48 21.50 3.69
CA TRP A 53 8.38 20.96 2.90
C TRP A 53 7.45 22.05 2.33
N SER A 54 7.11 23.06 3.15
CA SER A 54 6.30 24.20 2.67
C SER A 54 6.98 25.03 1.59
N LYS A 55 8.32 25.10 1.59
CA LYS A 55 9.08 25.77 0.55
C LYS A 55 9.11 24.94 -0.73
N GLU A 56 9.34 23.63 -0.60
CA GLU A 56 9.30 22.68 -1.70
C GLU A 56 7.92 22.69 -2.37
N ASP A 57 6.83 22.63 -1.57
CA ASP A 57 5.47 22.62 -2.06
C ASP A 57 5.14 23.79 -2.98
N LYS A 58 5.64 24.98 -2.68
CA LYS A 58 5.48 26.15 -3.58
C LYS A 58 6.15 25.96 -4.93
N GLY A 59 7.34 25.34 -4.94
CA GLY A 59 8.04 24.99 -6.17
C GLY A 59 7.28 23.91 -6.98
N LEU A 60 6.77 22.90 -6.28
CA LEU A 60 5.99 21.82 -6.88
C LEU A 60 4.70 22.34 -7.50
N ASP A 61 3.95 23.17 -6.79
CA ASP A 61 2.69 23.75 -7.28
C ASP A 61 2.91 24.59 -8.55
N LYS A 62 4.04 25.32 -8.61
CA LYS A 62 4.44 26.06 -9.80
C LYS A 62 4.73 25.12 -10.98
N ARG A 63 5.57 24.08 -10.80
CA ARG A 63 5.91 23.12 -11.85
C ARG A 63 4.66 22.38 -12.37
N LEU A 64 3.77 21.93 -11.47
CA LEU A 64 2.52 21.27 -11.85
C LEU A 64 1.56 22.23 -12.58
N SER A 65 1.52 23.51 -12.19
CA SER A 65 0.73 24.52 -12.89
C SER A 65 1.28 24.82 -14.30
N GLU A 66 2.59 24.89 -14.45
CA GLU A 66 3.25 25.04 -15.75
C GLU A 66 2.98 23.85 -16.67
N LEU A 67 3.09 22.62 -16.14
CA LEU A 67 2.73 21.39 -16.86
C LEU A 67 1.27 21.42 -17.33
N LYS A 68 0.35 21.73 -16.41
CA LYS A 68 -1.08 21.85 -16.74
C LYS A 68 -1.34 22.91 -17.78
N SER A 69 -0.62 24.03 -17.75
CA SER A 69 -0.74 25.09 -18.75
C SER A 69 -0.23 24.65 -20.12
N LYS A 70 0.83 23.83 -20.16
CA LYS A 70 1.41 23.27 -21.39
C LYS A 70 0.46 22.26 -22.06
N PHE A 71 -0.14 21.37 -21.29
CA PHE A 71 -0.95 20.26 -21.82
C PHE A 71 -2.47 20.46 -21.70
N GLY A 72 -2.91 21.51 -21.04
CA GLY A 72 -4.36 21.80 -20.81
C GLY A 72 -5.02 20.95 -19.73
N THR A 73 -4.35 19.90 -19.23
CA THR A 73 -4.84 18.96 -18.23
C THR A 73 -3.77 18.69 -17.15
N PRO A 74 -4.16 18.27 -15.95
CA PRO A 74 -3.20 17.69 -15.00
C PRO A 74 -2.59 16.42 -15.60
N PRO A 75 -1.49 15.88 -15.01
CA PRO A 75 -0.79 14.72 -15.56
C PRO A 75 -1.66 13.47 -15.58
N ASN A 76 -1.51 12.67 -16.62
CA ASN A 76 -2.03 11.31 -16.63
C ASN A 76 -1.21 10.43 -15.68
N ILE A 77 -1.83 9.39 -15.14
CA ILE A 77 -1.19 8.44 -14.24
C ILE A 77 -1.45 7.02 -14.74
N VAL A 78 -0.37 6.30 -15.03
CA VAL A 78 -0.38 4.88 -15.32
C VAL A 78 0.32 4.14 -14.18
N TYR A 79 -0.41 3.29 -13.48
CA TYR A 79 0.10 2.50 -12.38
C TYR A 79 0.10 1.02 -12.77
N VAL A 80 1.29 0.42 -12.86
CA VAL A 80 1.46 -1.00 -13.18
C VAL A 80 1.91 -1.72 -11.92
N LEU A 81 1.07 -2.66 -11.45
CA LEU A 81 1.30 -3.40 -10.21
C LEU A 81 1.23 -4.90 -10.49
N TRP A 82 2.37 -5.55 -10.55
CA TRP A 82 2.47 -7.00 -10.73
C TRP A 82 2.66 -7.75 -9.41
N ASP A 83 2.59 -9.08 -9.50
CA ASP A 83 2.54 -10.00 -8.36
C ASP A 83 3.93 -10.55 -8.00
N ASP A 84 4.20 -10.69 -6.69
CA ASP A 84 5.17 -11.61 -6.09
C ASP A 84 6.60 -11.56 -6.69
N VAL A 85 7.14 -10.38 -6.97
CA VAL A 85 8.45 -10.23 -7.61
C VAL A 85 9.53 -9.80 -6.63
N ALA A 86 10.67 -10.47 -6.70
CA ALA A 86 11.81 -10.20 -5.82
C ALA A 86 12.45 -8.84 -6.11
N PHE A 87 12.99 -8.23 -5.05
CA PHE A 87 13.92 -7.12 -5.22
C PHE A 87 15.11 -7.53 -6.10
N GLY A 88 15.46 -6.71 -7.08
CA GLY A 88 16.54 -6.95 -8.03
C GLY A 88 16.13 -7.67 -9.31
N ASP A 89 14.89 -8.16 -9.40
CA ASP A 89 14.37 -8.74 -10.64
C ASP A 89 14.02 -7.66 -11.69
N ILE A 90 14.07 -6.40 -11.33
CA ILE A 90 13.79 -5.27 -12.19
C ILE A 90 14.84 -4.19 -11.99
N GLY A 91 15.25 -3.54 -13.08
CA GLY A 91 16.20 -2.42 -13.05
C GLY A 91 17.63 -2.80 -12.63
N MET A 92 17.93 -4.11 -12.55
CA MET A 92 19.24 -4.61 -12.14
C MET A 92 19.73 -5.72 -13.11
N PRO A 93 20.19 -5.35 -14.31
CA PRO A 93 20.55 -6.31 -15.37
C PRO A 93 21.55 -7.38 -14.94
N ALA A 94 22.50 -7.04 -14.05
CA ALA A 94 23.49 -7.99 -13.55
C ALA A 94 22.86 -9.15 -12.76
N ILE A 95 21.82 -8.85 -11.97
CA ILE A 95 21.08 -9.85 -11.18
C ILE A 95 20.22 -10.71 -12.10
N GLN A 96 19.51 -10.08 -13.03
CA GLN A 96 18.71 -10.78 -14.04
C GLN A 96 19.55 -11.78 -14.84
N LYS A 97 20.73 -11.37 -15.27
CA LYS A 97 21.67 -12.24 -15.98
C LYS A 97 22.08 -13.45 -15.17
N VAL A 98 22.34 -13.29 -13.87
CA VAL A 98 22.65 -14.42 -12.98
C VAL A 98 21.46 -15.38 -12.86
N ARG A 99 20.24 -14.83 -12.87
CA ARG A 99 19.00 -15.61 -12.77
C ARG A 99 18.47 -16.13 -14.11
N GLY A 100 19.09 -15.75 -15.23
CA GLY A 100 18.81 -16.28 -16.56
C GLY A 100 17.58 -15.73 -17.24
N PHE A 101 17.19 -14.48 -17.00
CA PHE A 101 16.11 -13.77 -17.70
C PHE A 101 16.51 -12.31 -17.98
N GLU A 102 15.71 -11.61 -18.77
CA GLU A 102 15.96 -10.23 -19.17
C GLU A 102 14.65 -9.42 -19.23
N THR A 103 14.73 -8.16 -18.83
CA THR A 103 13.61 -7.20 -18.95
C THR A 103 14.11 -5.88 -19.52
N PRO A 104 14.46 -5.84 -20.82
CA PRO A 104 15.15 -4.69 -21.41
C PRO A 104 14.34 -3.40 -21.39
N ASN A 105 13.02 -3.45 -21.55
CA ASN A 105 12.17 -2.26 -21.50
C ASN A 105 12.04 -1.69 -20.09
N LEU A 106 11.90 -2.55 -19.09
CA LEU A 106 11.90 -2.16 -17.68
C LEU A 106 13.27 -1.62 -17.26
N ASN A 107 14.36 -2.25 -17.70
CA ASN A 107 15.71 -1.76 -17.43
C ASN A 107 15.92 -0.37 -18.04
N LYS A 108 15.51 -0.17 -19.31
CA LYS A 108 15.56 1.13 -19.96
C LYS A 108 14.71 2.17 -19.22
N MET A 109 13.52 1.80 -18.74
CA MET A 109 12.68 2.70 -17.96
C MET A 109 13.32 3.10 -16.63
N ALA A 110 14.05 2.19 -15.99
CA ALA A 110 14.83 2.48 -14.78
C ALA A 110 15.99 3.45 -15.05
N ASP A 111 16.72 3.24 -16.16
CA ASP A 111 17.86 4.07 -16.54
C ASP A 111 17.44 5.50 -16.96
N GLU A 112 16.25 5.66 -17.52
CA GLU A 112 15.71 6.94 -17.98
C GLU A 112 14.77 7.61 -16.97
N GLY A 113 14.52 6.98 -15.83
CA GLY A 113 13.62 7.45 -14.78
C GLY A 113 14.24 7.33 -13.39
N MET A 114 13.41 7.04 -12.42
CA MET A 114 13.82 6.86 -11.02
C MET A 114 13.64 5.39 -10.61
N LEU A 115 14.73 4.76 -10.20
CA LEU A 115 14.71 3.43 -9.58
C LEU A 115 14.70 3.57 -8.06
N PHE A 116 13.64 3.08 -7.41
CA PHE A 116 13.56 3.06 -5.96
C PHE A 116 14.17 1.78 -5.40
N THR A 117 15.13 1.92 -4.50
CA THR A 117 15.78 0.77 -3.86
C THR A 117 15.24 0.46 -2.47
N ARG A 118 14.35 1.31 -1.95
CA ARG A 118 13.71 1.14 -0.64
C ARG A 118 12.21 1.44 -0.70
N MET A 119 11.54 0.92 -1.73
CA MET A 119 10.09 0.87 -1.78
C MET A 119 9.62 -0.29 -0.91
N TYR A 120 8.81 0.02 0.07
CA TYR A 120 8.19 -0.95 0.97
C TYR A 120 6.72 -1.15 0.61
N THR A 121 6.28 -2.38 0.77
CA THR A 121 4.89 -2.81 0.58
C THR A 121 4.38 -3.47 1.86
N GLU A 122 3.15 -3.95 1.83
CA GLU A 122 2.65 -4.89 2.82
C GLU A 122 3.15 -6.32 2.49
N VAL A 123 2.88 -7.26 3.39
CA VAL A 123 3.42 -8.62 3.30
C VAL A 123 2.79 -9.49 2.21
N GLY A 124 1.77 -9.03 1.50
CA GLY A 124 1.09 -9.83 0.48
C GLY A 124 0.14 -9.03 -0.40
N CYS A 125 -0.45 -9.72 -1.39
CA CYS A 125 -1.24 -9.10 -2.46
C CYS A 125 -2.44 -8.30 -1.94
N THR A 126 -3.38 -8.92 -1.22
CA THR A 126 -4.57 -8.23 -0.69
C THR A 126 -4.19 -7.05 0.19
N PRO A 127 -3.30 -7.21 1.20
CA PRO A 127 -2.85 -6.10 2.00
C PRO A 127 -2.26 -4.94 1.21
N SER A 128 -1.35 -5.22 0.28
CA SER A 128 -0.68 -4.16 -0.52
C SER A 128 -1.64 -3.44 -1.46
N ARG A 129 -2.55 -4.19 -2.08
CA ARG A 129 -3.55 -3.61 -2.98
C ARG A 129 -4.55 -2.75 -2.21
N ALA A 130 -4.97 -3.17 -1.01
CA ALA A 130 -5.78 -2.35 -0.12
C ALA A 130 -5.03 -1.09 0.34
N ALA A 131 -3.74 -1.23 0.67
CA ALA A 131 -2.90 -0.12 1.11
C ALA A 131 -2.75 0.97 0.04
N VAL A 132 -2.47 0.61 -1.21
CA VAL A 132 -2.35 1.60 -2.28
C VAL A 132 -3.68 2.25 -2.64
N MET A 133 -4.77 1.48 -2.61
CA MET A 133 -6.09 2.02 -2.95
C MET A 133 -6.63 2.99 -1.92
N THR A 134 -6.31 2.82 -0.63
CA THR A 134 -6.87 3.60 0.48
C THR A 134 -5.89 4.54 1.18
N GLY A 135 -4.59 4.40 0.91
CA GLY A 135 -3.54 5.14 1.62
C GLY A 135 -3.37 4.71 3.08
N ARG A 136 -3.86 3.53 3.47
CA ARG A 136 -3.94 3.06 4.87
C ARG A 136 -3.33 1.68 5.03
N HIS A 137 -2.67 1.43 6.16
CA HIS A 137 -2.27 0.07 6.50
C HIS A 137 -3.49 -0.85 6.59
N PRO A 138 -3.41 -2.09 6.08
CA PRO A 138 -4.54 -3.02 6.00
C PRO A 138 -5.19 -3.35 7.34
N VAL A 139 -4.47 -3.25 8.43
CA VAL A 139 -5.03 -3.42 9.78
C VAL A 139 -6.11 -2.38 10.11
N ARG A 140 -6.11 -1.23 9.42
CA ARG A 140 -7.07 -0.14 9.65
C ARG A 140 -8.37 -0.32 8.85
N ASN A 141 -8.34 -1.10 7.78
CA ASN A 141 -9.51 -1.34 6.91
C ASN A 141 -9.96 -2.80 6.89
N GLY A 142 -9.29 -3.70 7.62
CA GLY A 142 -9.65 -5.11 7.73
C GLY A 142 -9.25 -5.96 6.52
N MET A 143 -8.21 -5.56 5.76
CA MET A 143 -7.76 -6.27 4.56
C MET A 143 -6.34 -6.85 4.73
N TYR A 144 -5.99 -7.29 5.93
CA TYR A 144 -4.63 -7.75 6.24
C TYR A 144 -4.38 -9.25 6.00
N ASN A 145 -5.43 -10.02 5.70
CA ASN A 145 -5.31 -11.43 5.28
C ASN A 145 -5.29 -11.55 3.76
N ILE A 146 -4.91 -12.72 3.24
CA ILE A 146 -5.09 -13.03 1.81
C ILE A 146 -6.56 -13.32 1.56
N GLY A 147 -7.21 -12.50 0.75
CA GLY A 147 -8.57 -12.77 0.29
C GLY A 147 -8.62 -14.01 -0.61
N MET A 148 -9.61 -14.84 -0.38
CA MET A 148 -9.84 -16.07 -1.13
C MET A 148 -11.22 -16.04 -1.80
N LEU A 149 -11.37 -16.87 -2.82
CA LEU A 149 -12.63 -17.03 -3.51
C LEU A 149 -13.73 -17.54 -2.56
N ARG A 150 -14.96 -17.02 -2.72
CA ARG A 150 -16.17 -17.43 -2.00
C ARG A 150 -16.24 -17.05 -0.52
N GLU A 151 -15.43 -16.13 -0.11
CA GLU A 151 -15.54 -15.64 1.27
C GLU A 151 -16.65 -14.62 1.46
N SER A 152 -17.25 -14.16 0.34
CA SER A 152 -18.28 -13.11 0.35
C SER A 152 -17.82 -11.88 1.13
N HIS A 153 -16.59 -11.46 0.86
CA HIS A 153 -15.90 -10.38 1.54
C HIS A 153 -15.11 -9.51 0.57
N GLY A 154 -14.80 -8.29 0.98
CA GLY A 154 -13.98 -7.40 0.19
C GLY A 154 -13.76 -6.04 0.84
N LEU A 155 -13.12 -5.15 0.09
CA LEU A 155 -12.91 -3.77 0.52
C LEU A 155 -14.27 -3.11 0.79
N ALA A 156 -14.41 -2.57 1.99
CA ALA A 156 -15.67 -1.99 2.43
C ALA A 156 -16.03 -0.73 1.62
N GLU A 157 -17.33 -0.53 1.38
CA GLU A 157 -17.86 0.62 0.62
C GLU A 157 -17.52 1.97 1.26
N GLU A 158 -17.32 1.99 2.59
CA GLU A 158 -16.96 3.22 3.33
C GLU A 158 -15.49 3.64 3.15
N GLU A 159 -14.65 2.77 2.58
CA GLU A 159 -13.28 3.15 2.26
C GLU A 159 -13.27 4.02 1.01
N VAL A 160 -12.50 5.08 1.06
CA VAL A 160 -12.33 6.00 -0.08
C VAL A 160 -11.08 5.58 -0.84
N THR A 161 -11.25 5.27 -2.11
CA THR A 161 -10.17 4.84 -2.98
C THR A 161 -9.53 5.99 -3.75
N ILE A 162 -8.30 5.80 -4.19
CA ILE A 162 -7.63 6.77 -5.07
C ILE A 162 -8.37 6.94 -6.41
N ALA A 163 -9.05 5.91 -6.89
CA ALA A 163 -9.85 5.99 -8.11
C ALA A 163 -11.05 6.92 -7.93
N GLU A 164 -11.70 6.91 -6.77
CA GLU A 164 -12.79 7.85 -6.44
C GLU A 164 -12.28 9.29 -6.37
N ILE A 165 -11.16 9.51 -5.68
CA ILE A 165 -10.54 10.84 -5.57
C ILE A 165 -10.21 11.40 -6.95
N LEU A 166 -9.60 10.60 -7.82
CA LEU A 166 -9.23 11.04 -9.17
C LEU A 166 -10.45 11.16 -10.09
N SER A 167 -11.43 10.27 -9.97
CA SER A 167 -12.70 10.41 -10.70
C SER A 167 -13.43 11.72 -10.33
N ASN A 168 -13.46 12.09 -9.05
CA ASN A 168 -14.01 13.35 -8.56
C ASN A 168 -13.19 14.58 -9.05
N ALA A 169 -11.90 14.39 -9.35
CA ALA A 169 -11.05 15.40 -9.98
C ALA A 169 -11.27 15.55 -11.50
N GLY A 170 -12.15 14.73 -12.09
CA GLY A 170 -12.46 14.75 -13.52
C GLY A 170 -11.62 13.82 -14.39
N TYR A 171 -10.82 12.94 -13.77
CA TYR A 171 -10.10 11.89 -14.50
C TYR A 171 -11.05 10.85 -15.08
N ALA A 172 -10.70 10.31 -16.23
CA ALA A 172 -11.17 8.99 -16.62
C ALA A 172 -10.40 7.94 -15.83
N THR A 173 -11.09 6.93 -15.30
CA THR A 173 -10.46 5.92 -14.43
C THR A 173 -10.71 4.51 -14.93
N ALA A 174 -9.67 3.67 -15.00
CA ALA A 174 -9.81 2.27 -15.41
C ALA A 174 -8.96 1.32 -14.57
N HIS A 175 -9.49 0.12 -14.34
CA HIS A 175 -8.76 -0.99 -13.73
C HIS A 175 -8.75 -2.20 -14.66
N HIS A 176 -7.56 -2.70 -14.99
CA HIS A 176 -7.41 -3.85 -15.85
C HIS A 176 -6.46 -4.89 -15.26
N GLY A 177 -6.97 -6.09 -15.00
CA GLY A 177 -6.22 -7.24 -14.48
C GLY A 177 -6.62 -7.65 -13.06
N LYS A 178 -5.68 -8.12 -12.27
CA LYS A 178 -5.91 -8.62 -10.92
C LYS A 178 -6.38 -7.55 -9.95
N TRP A 179 -7.58 -7.72 -9.37
CA TRP A 179 -8.11 -6.82 -8.33
C TRP A 179 -7.65 -7.18 -6.92
N HIS A 180 -8.00 -8.36 -6.48
CA HIS A 180 -7.66 -8.96 -5.18
C HIS A 180 -8.18 -8.19 -3.95
N LEU A 181 -9.30 -7.48 -4.09
CA LEU A 181 -9.92 -6.74 -2.99
C LEU A 181 -11.39 -7.13 -2.77
N GLY A 182 -11.77 -8.34 -3.17
CA GLY A 182 -13.05 -8.91 -2.82
C GLY A 182 -13.80 -9.60 -3.96
N ASP A 183 -14.80 -10.40 -3.56
CA ASP A 183 -15.69 -11.15 -4.44
C ASP A 183 -17.19 -10.80 -4.23
N ILE A 184 -17.47 -9.74 -3.49
CA ILE A 184 -18.78 -9.11 -3.39
C ILE A 184 -18.89 -7.92 -4.33
N GLU A 185 -20.09 -7.66 -4.84
CA GLU A 185 -20.30 -6.65 -5.89
C GLU A 185 -19.88 -5.26 -5.44
N GLU A 186 -20.10 -4.89 -4.19
CA GLU A 186 -19.76 -3.59 -3.60
C GLU A 186 -18.25 -3.33 -3.60
N SER A 187 -17.45 -4.39 -3.52
CA SER A 187 -15.98 -4.31 -3.54
C SER A 187 -15.36 -4.29 -4.93
N TYR A 188 -16.15 -4.48 -5.99
CA TYR A 188 -15.61 -4.52 -7.35
C TYR A 188 -15.06 -3.16 -7.80
N PRO A 189 -14.03 -3.12 -8.66
CA PRO A 189 -13.39 -1.85 -9.04
C PRO A 189 -14.37 -0.87 -9.68
N ASN A 190 -15.35 -1.33 -10.45
CA ASN A 190 -16.38 -0.46 -11.03
C ASN A 190 -17.39 0.09 -10.00
N LYS A 191 -17.34 -0.37 -8.75
CA LYS A 191 -18.07 0.20 -7.60
C LYS A 191 -17.15 1.04 -6.71
N GLN A 192 -15.83 0.88 -6.86
CA GLN A 192 -14.77 1.50 -6.08
C GLN A 192 -14.06 2.63 -6.86
N GLY A 193 -14.81 3.39 -7.67
CA GLY A 193 -14.35 4.62 -8.31
C GLY A 193 -13.86 4.50 -9.76
N PHE A 194 -13.71 3.29 -10.32
CA PHE A 194 -13.30 3.14 -11.70
C PHE A 194 -14.46 3.26 -12.69
N ASP A 195 -14.29 4.08 -13.73
CA ASP A 195 -15.29 4.28 -14.78
C ASP A 195 -15.47 3.03 -15.65
N GLU A 196 -14.39 2.25 -15.80
CA GLU A 196 -14.44 0.92 -16.43
C GLU A 196 -13.46 -0.05 -15.77
N ALA A 197 -13.84 -1.32 -15.77
CA ALA A 197 -13.04 -2.39 -15.22
C ALA A 197 -13.08 -3.64 -16.10
N PHE A 198 -11.94 -4.29 -16.21
CA PHE A 198 -11.78 -5.66 -16.66
C PHE A 198 -10.87 -6.36 -15.65
N PHE A 199 -11.39 -7.33 -14.90
CA PHE A 199 -10.68 -7.78 -13.72
C PHE A 199 -10.95 -9.24 -13.35
N THR A 200 -10.01 -9.78 -12.59
CA THR A 200 -10.20 -11.02 -11.82
C THR A 200 -10.41 -10.65 -10.36
N THR A 201 -11.34 -11.30 -9.67
CA THR A 201 -11.63 -11.00 -8.26
C THR A 201 -10.42 -11.25 -7.35
N TYR A 202 -9.69 -12.34 -7.63
CA TYR A 202 -8.49 -12.75 -6.91
C TYR A 202 -7.38 -13.16 -7.90
N ASN A 203 -6.37 -13.87 -7.37
CA ASN A 203 -5.37 -14.51 -8.17
C ASN A 203 -5.90 -15.81 -8.74
N GLN A 204 -6.62 -15.96 -9.68
CA GLN A 204 -7.33 -17.14 -10.22
C GLN A 204 -6.49 -18.45 -10.32
N VAL A 205 -5.26 -18.43 -9.87
CA VAL A 205 -4.37 -19.61 -9.87
C VAL A 205 -4.95 -20.80 -9.09
N THR A 206 -5.71 -20.52 -8.04
CA THR A 206 -6.37 -21.55 -7.23
C THR A 206 -7.43 -22.34 -7.99
N SER A 207 -7.93 -21.81 -9.09
CA SER A 207 -8.89 -22.49 -9.96
C SER A 207 -8.30 -23.62 -10.77
N PHE A 208 -6.98 -23.68 -10.87
CA PHE A 208 -6.25 -24.70 -11.61
C PHE A 208 -5.72 -25.85 -10.73
N TRP A 209 -6.11 -25.93 -9.49
CA TRP A 209 -5.82 -27.07 -8.65
C TRP A 209 -6.65 -28.28 -9.07
N THR A 210 -6.44 -28.71 -10.31
CA THR A 210 -6.99 -29.94 -10.87
C THR A 210 -5.85 -30.83 -11.29
N LYS A 211 -6.07 -32.17 -11.31
CA LYS A 211 -5.10 -33.15 -11.82
C LYS A 211 -4.61 -32.84 -13.24
N GLU A 212 -5.45 -32.17 -14.03
CA GLU A 212 -5.19 -31.80 -15.42
C GLU A 212 -4.18 -30.62 -15.53
N ALA A 213 -4.02 -29.85 -14.48
CA ALA A 213 -3.12 -28.71 -14.45
C ALA A 213 -1.70 -29.03 -13.97
N GLU A 214 -1.46 -30.27 -13.50
CA GLU A 214 -0.17 -30.73 -12.95
C GLU A 214 0.50 -29.74 -11.95
N ILE A 215 -0.31 -28.96 -11.26
CA ILE A 215 0.18 -28.03 -10.26
C ILE A 215 0.33 -28.80 -8.96
N GLY A 216 1.38 -29.56 -8.87
CA GLY A 216 1.74 -30.19 -7.62
C GLY A 216 2.13 -29.15 -6.57
N ASN A 217 1.50 -29.18 -5.43
CA ASN A 217 1.89 -28.51 -4.19
C ASN A 217 2.24 -27.01 -4.35
N LEU A 218 1.28 -26.23 -4.81
CA LEU A 218 1.40 -24.77 -4.77
C LEU A 218 1.16 -24.32 -3.32
N THR A 219 2.16 -24.46 -2.48
CA THR A 219 2.15 -23.89 -1.15
C THR A 219 2.42 -22.38 -1.29
N ILE A 220 1.38 -21.59 -1.48
CA ILE A 220 1.46 -20.13 -1.54
C ILE A 220 1.65 -19.59 -0.12
N GLY A 221 2.72 -19.96 0.58
CA GLY A 221 2.91 -19.55 1.98
C GLY A 221 1.74 -19.91 2.91
N LEU A 222 0.84 -20.79 2.47
CA LEU A 222 -0.34 -21.23 3.18
C LEU A 222 0.00 -22.46 4.01
N HIS A 223 -0.53 -22.49 5.21
CA HIS A 223 -0.44 -23.66 6.06
C HIS A 223 -1.16 -24.84 5.38
N GLU A 224 -0.56 -26.03 5.40
CA GLU A 224 -1.17 -27.25 4.81
C GLU A 224 -2.58 -27.51 5.33
N ASP A 225 -2.86 -27.19 6.58
CA ASP A 225 -4.19 -27.32 7.22
C ASP A 225 -5.27 -26.42 6.63
N LEU A 226 -4.93 -25.43 5.82
CA LEU A 226 -5.85 -24.52 5.16
C LEU A 226 -6.18 -24.95 3.73
N LEU A 227 -5.48 -25.96 3.22
CA LEU A 227 -5.78 -26.57 1.94
C LEU A 227 -6.85 -27.65 2.14
N PRO A 228 -7.78 -27.83 1.18
CA PRO A 228 -8.68 -28.97 1.22
C PRO A 228 -7.87 -30.27 1.23
N GLU A 229 -8.37 -31.28 1.94
CA GLU A 229 -7.74 -32.60 2.14
C GLU A 229 -7.32 -33.28 0.83
N ASP A 230 -8.03 -33.00 -0.26
CA ASP A 230 -7.65 -33.34 -1.63
C ASP A 230 -7.92 -32.14 -2.56
N PRO A 231 -6.92 -31.28 -2.78
CA PRO A 231 -7.07 -30.12 -3.68
C PRO A 231 -7.32 -30.52 -5.15
N TYR A 232 -7.13 -31.78 -5.49
CA TYR A 232 -7.39 -32.34 -6.81
C TYR A 232 -8.73 -33.06 -6.93
N LYS A 233 -9.44 -33.23 -5.81
CA LYS A 233 -10.77 -33.80 -5.85
C LYS A 233 -11.67 -32.87 -6.65
N LYS A 234 -12.24 -33.39 -7.72
CA LYS A 234 -13.36 -32.75 -8.43
C LYS A 234 -14.60 -32.68 -7.54
N ASP A 235 -14.42 -32.06 -6.40
CA ASP A 235 -15.53 -31.63 -5.60
C ASP A 235 -15.98 -30.29 -6.16
N ASP A 236 -17.17 -30.28 -6.72
CA ASP A 236 -17.86 -29.10 -7.24
C ASP A 236 -17.90 -27.92 -6.25
N THR A 237 -17.46 -28.10 -5.04
CA THR A 237 -17.62 -27.12 -3.98
C THR A 237 -16.48 -26.10 -3.92
N PHE A 238 -15.26 -26.45 -4.25
CA PHE A 238 -14.14 -25.53 -4.10
C PHE A 238 -13.77 -24.77 -5.40
N VAL A 239 -13.87 -25.43 -6.56
CA VAL A 239 -13.30 -24.89 -7.81
C VAL A 239 -14.35 -24.47 -8.85
N THR A 240 -15.58 -24.98 -8.82
CA THR A 240 -16.47 -24.89 -9.98
C THR A 240 -17.81 -24.18 -9.78
N LYS A 241 -18.29 -23.95 -8.59
CA LYS A 241 -19.58 -23.26 -8.36
C LYS A 241 -19.43 -21.79 -7.99
N GLY A 242 -19.99 -20.93 -8.84
CA GLY A 242 -20.09 -19.48 -8.59
C GLY A 242 -18.79 -18.71 -8.79
N TRP A 243 -17.84 -19.28 -9.50
CA TRP A 243 -16.57 -18.67 -9.78
C TRP A 243 -16.49 -18.23 -11.25
N VAL A 244 -15.92 -17.06 -11.47
CA VAL A 244 -15.73 -16.50 -12.82
C VAL A 244 -14.27 -16.18 -13.08
N MET A 245 -13.81 -16.49 -14.29
CA MET A 245 -12.43 -16.30 -14.69
C MET A 245 -12.07 -14.81 -14.74
N ALA A 246 -12.89 -14.03 -15.41
CA ALA A 246 -12.74 -12.58 -15.48
C ALA A 246 -14.11 -11.90 -15.61
N LEU A 247 -14.18 -10.69 -15.10
CA LEU A 247 -15.34 -9.84 -15.07
C LEU A 247 -15.08 -8.54 -15.85
N THR A 248 -16.14 -7.94 -16.35
CA THR A 248 -16.09 -6.60 -16.94
C THR A 248 -17.27 -5.76 -16.47
N GLY A 249 -17.04 -4.49 -16.20
CA GLY A 249 -18.08 -3.58 -15.73
C GLY A 249 -17.79 -2.13 -16.04
N LYS A 250 -18.85 -1.33 -16.05
CA LYS A 250 -18.79 0.14 -16.10
C LYS A 250 -19.17 0.68 -14.74
N LYS A 251 -18.77 1.91 -14.45
CA LYS A 251 -19.01 2.61 -13.18
C LYS A 251 -20.47 2.47 -12.73
N ASN A 252 -20.64 1.92 -11.54
CA ASN A 252 -21.94 1.65 -10.91
C ASN A 252 -22.92 0.82 -11.77
N GLY A 253 -22.47 0.27 -12.89
CA GLY A 253 -23.26 -0.59 -13.76
C GLY A 253 -23.18 -2.06 -13.37
N THR A 254 -23.90 -2.89 -14.12
CA THR A 254 -23.86 -4.35 -13.96
C THR A 254 -22.46 -4.86 -14.32
N THR A 255 -21.98 -5.79 -13.51
CA THR A 255 -20.74 -6.52 -13.76
C THR A 255 -21.08 -7.84 -14.46
N LEU A 256 -20.40 -8.13 -15.55
CA LEU A 256 -20.68 -9.27 -16.42
C LEU A 256 -19.45 -10.18 -16.51
N GLN A 257 -19.69 -11.48 -16.60
CA GLN A 257 -18.65 -12.43 -16.93
C GLN A 257 -18.13 -12.17 -18.34
N TRP A 258 -16.78 -12.15 -18.52
CA TRP A 258 -16.19 -11.86 -19.81
C TRP A 258 -16.22 -13.04 -20.79
N ARG A 259 -15.87 -14.23 -20.35
CA ARG A 259 -15.85 -15.47 -21.16
C ARG A 259 -16.19 -16.68 -20.28
N ASP A 260 -16.08 -17.87 -20.84
CA ASP A 260 -16.18 -19.13 -20.12
C ASP A 260 -15.05 -19.31 -19.08
N ASN A 261 -15.28 -20.19 -18.13
CA ASN A 261 -14.31 -20.54 -17.11
C ASN A 261 -13.40 -21.69 -17.59
N SER A 262 -12.42 -21.35 -18.41
CA SER A 262 -11.49 -22.34 -18.97
C SER A 262 -10.04 -21.87 -18.85
N ALA A 263 -9.09 -22.81 -18.87
CA ALA A 263 -7.66 -22.52 -18.94
C ALA A 263 -7.31 -21.65 -20.17
N LYS A 264 -8.01 -21.87 -21.29
CA LYS A 264 -7.87 -21.04 -22.48
C LYS A 264 -8.26 -19.58 -22.22
N THR A 265 -9.37 -19.34 -21.55
CA THR A 265 -9.81 -17.99 -21.18
C THR A 265 -8.82 -17.33 -20.21
N TYR A 266 -8.32 -18.09 -19.24
CA TYR A 266 -7.26 -17.61 -18.35
C TYR A 266 -6.01 -17.14 -19.14
N GLY A 267 -5.58 -17.92 -20.15
CA GLY A 267 -4.46 -17.58 -21.03
C GLY A 267 -4.61 -16.29 -21.83
N LEU A 268 -5.81 -15.74 -21.90
CA LEU A 268 -6.11 -14.52 -22.65
C LEU A 268 -6.25 -13.28 -21.77
N ILE A 269 -6.25 -13.43 -20.44
CA ILE A 269 -6.55 -12.31 -19.51
C ILE A 269 -5.52 -11.19 -19.66
N ASP A 270 -4.23 -11.50 -19.62
CA ASP A 270 -3.19 -10.45 -19.71
C ASP A 270 -3.21 -9.74 -21.06
N ALA A 271 -3.35 -10.48 -22.15
CA ALA A 271 -3.44 -9.88 -23.48
C ALA A 271 -4.67 -8.96 -23.63
N GLU A 272 -5.82 -9.36 -23.08
CA GLU A 272 -7.02 -8.53 -23.10
C GLU A 272 -6.88 -7.30 -22.18
N ALA A 273 -6.27 -7.45 -21.01
CA ALA A 273 -6.00 -6.35 -20.09
C ALA A 273 -5.06 -5.30 -20.71
N GLN A 274 -3.98 -5.75 -21.37
CA GLN A 274 -3.05 -4.89 -22.09
C GLN A 274 -3.74 -4.12 -23.23
N LYS A 275 -4.50 -4.84 -24.05
CA LYS A 275 -5.29 -4.24 -25.14
C LYS A 275 -6.22 -3.15 -24.61
N ARG A 276 -7.01 -3.45 -23.58
CA ARG A 276 -7.95 -2.49 -23.00
C ARG A 276 -7.24 -1.28 -22.39
N THR A 277 -6.08 -1.50 -21.78
CA THR A 277 -5.27 -0.41 -21.25
C THR A 277 -4.82 0.56 -22.33
N LEU A 278 -4.28 0.05 -23.45
CA LEU A 278 -3.84 0.89 -24.57
C LEU A 278 -5.01 1.59 -25.26
N GLU A 279 -6.14 0.91 -25.46
CA GLU A 279 -7.36 1.49 -26.02
C GLU A 279 -7.95 2.59 -25.11
N PHE A 280 -7.91 2.38 -23.79
CA PHE A 280 -8.35 3.37 -22.80
C PHE A 280 -7.48 4.62 -22.85
N ILE A 281 -6.17 4.47 -22.88
CA ILE A 281 -5.20 5.57 -22.97
C ILE A 281 -5.45 6.36 -24.28
N GLU A 282 -5.51 5.68 -25.41
CA GLU A 282 -5.70 6.31 -26.73
C GLU A 282 -7.02 7.12 -26.80
N ARG A 283 -8.11 6.54 -26.33
CA ARG A 283 -9.42 7.17 -26.32
C ARG A 283 -9.45 8.44 -25.49
N ASN A 284 -8.88 8.41 -24.29
CA ASN A 284 -8.87 9.55 -23.40
C ASN A 284 -7.88 10.63 -23.82
N ALA A 285 -6.72 10.25 -24.34
CA ALA A 285 -5.76 11.18 -24.94
C ALA A 285 -6.38 11.96 -26.09
N LYS A 286 -7.05 11.27 -27.02
CA LYS A 286 -7.78 11.92 -28.14
C LYS A 286 -8.92 12.82 -27.69
N ALA A 287 -9.53 12.50 -26.54
CA ALA A 287 -10.58 13.32 -25.93
C ALA A 287 -10.05 14.51 -25.11
N GLY A 288 -8.73 14.64 -24.95
CA GLY A 288 -8.11 15.66 -24.09
C GLY A 288 -8.50 15.50 -22.61
N LYS A 289 -8.81 14.29 -22.14
CA LYS A 289 -9.24 14.00 -20.78
C LYS A 289 -8.10 13.38 -20.00
N PRO A 290 -7.73 13.89 -18.82
CA PRO A 290 -6.73 13.24 -17.97
C PRO A 290 -7.23 11.87 -17.53
N PHE A 291 -6.33 10.92 -17.37
CA PHE A 291 -6.70 9.56 -17.01
C PHE A 291 -5.81 8.96 -15.92
N PHE A 292 -6.42 8.08 -15.14
CA PHE A 292 -5.76 7.15 -14.24
C PHE A 292 -6.09 5.73 -14.67
N VAL A 293 -5.09 4.96 -15.01
CA VAL A 293 -5.26 3.55 -15.30
C VAL A 293 -4.36 2.71 -14.40
N GLN A 294 -4.99 1.77 -13.71
CA GLN A 294 -4.29 0.74 -12.94
C GLN A 294 -4.28 -0.55 -13.76
N HIS A 295 -3.08 -0.97 -14.17
CA HIS A 295 -2.83 -2.19 -14.93
C HIS A 295 -2.15 -3.22 -14.04
N ASN A 296 -2.84 -4.31 -13.72
CA ASN A 296 -2.39 -5.34 -12.79
C ASN A 296 -2.29 -6.69 -13.51
N PRO A 297 -1.16 -7.00 -14.18
CA PRO A 297 -1.02 -8.25 -14.91
C PRO A 297 -1.07 -9.45 -13.98
N MET A 298 -1.60 -10.56 -14.47
CA MET A 298 -1.68 -11.84 -13.76
C MET A 298 -0.32 -12.55 -13.72
N MET A 299 0.45 -12.44 -14.78
CA MET A 299 1.84 -12.92 -14.97
C MET A 299 2.09 -14.43 -14.83
N ILE A 300 1.25 -15.17 -14.14
CA ILE A 300 1.51 -16.57 -13.79
C ILE A 300 1.28 -17.51 -14.98
N MET A 301 0.71 -16.99 -16.05
CA MET A 301 0.20 -17.73 -17.18
C MET A 301 1.18 -18.62 -17.96
N PRO A 302 2.39 -18.16 -18.32
CA PRO A 302 3.22 -18.96 -19.22
C PRO A 302 3.51 -20.35 -18.68
N ALA A 303 3.67 -20.49 -17.39
CA ALA A 303 4.01 -21.78 -16.78
C ALA A 303 2.83 -22.74 -16.66
N PHE A 304 1.60 -22.24 -16.55
CA PHE A 304 0.41 -23.07 -16.44
C PHE A 304 -0.13 -23.52 -17.77
N VAL A 305 -0.16 -22.62 -18.73
CA VAL A 305 -0.78 -22.88 -20.05
C VAL A 305 0.23 -23.37 -21.06
N GLN A 306 1.51 -23.12 -20.84
CA GLN A 306 2.61 -23.48 -21.74
C GLN A 306 3.73 -24.18 -20.94
N PRO A 307 3.49 -25.41 -20.47
CA PRO A 307 4.47 -26.14 -19.67
C PRO A 307 5.82 -26.33 -20.38
N GLU A 308 5.82 -26.35 -21.72
CA GLU A 308 7.02 -26.44 -22.54
C GLU A 308 7.92 -25.20 -22.45
N LYS A 309 7.41 -24.07 -21.99
CA LYS A 309 8.18 -22.85 -21.75
C LYS A 309 8.80 -22.76 -20.36
N LYS A 310 8.54 -23.73 -19.49
CA LYS A 310 9.13 -23.73 -18.15
C LYS A 310 10.65 -23.74 -18.25
N SER A 311 11.27 -22.79 -17.58
CA SER A 311 12.71 -22.77 -17.38
C SER A 311 13.07 -23.41 -16.03
N ALA A 312 14.04 -24.31 -16.02
CA ALA A 312 14.56 -24.91 -14.79
C ALA A 312 15.26 -23.89 -13.86
N ALA A 313 15.69 -22.76 -14.41
CA ALA A 313 16.47 -21.74 -13.68
C ALA A 313 15.61 -20.56 -13.19
N ARG A 314 14.35 -20.46 -13.63
CA ARG A 314 13.48 -19.32 -13.37
C ARG A 314 12.15 -19.75 -12.79
N SER A 315 11.54 -18.86 -12.02
CA SER A 315 10.15 -19.02 -11.60
C SER A 315 9.19 -18.60 -12.71
N MET A 316 7.93 -19.03 -12.59
CA MET A 316 6.84 -18.59 -13.46
C MET A 316 6.68 -17.07 -13.50
N LEU A 317 6.95 -16.41 -12.40
CA LEU A 317 6.80 -14.96 -12.26
C LEU A 317 7.89 -14.21 -13.03
N GLN A 318 9.11 -14.74 -13.06
CA GLN A 318 10.20 -14.18 -13.88
C GLN A 318 9.94 -14.40 -15.37
N ASP A 319 9.38 -15.55 -15.76
CA ASP A 319 8.91 -15.77 -17.13
C ASP A 319 7.78 -14.79 -17.49
N GLY A 320 6.85 -14.56 -16.56
CA GLY A 320 5.78 -13.56 -16.74
C GLY A 320 6.30 -12.14 -16.85
N LEU A 321 7.34 -11.78 -16.08
CA LEU A 321 8.00 -10.48 -16.24
C LEU A 321 8.61 -10.31 -17.62
N GLN A 322 9.36 -11.30 -18.08
CA GLN A 322 10.05 -11.25 -19.36
C GLN A 322 9.10 -11.29 -20.55
N ASP A 323 8.08 -12.18 -20.50
CA ASP A 323 7.27 -12.50 -21.68
C ASP A 323 5.94 -11.70 -21.76
N ILE A 324 5.49 -11.12 -20.62
CA ILE A 324 4.21 -10.39 -20.53
C ILE A 324 4.44 -8.92 -20.18
N VAL A 325 5.09 -8.65 -19.06
CA VAL A 325 5.17 -7.28 -18.51
C VAL A 325 6.17 -6.43 -19.29
N ASP A 326 7.36 -6.92 -19.53
CA ASP A 326 8.41 -6.14 -20.19
C ASP A 326 8.04 -5.70 -21.62
N PRO A 327 7.50 -6.58 -22.48
CA PRO A 327 7.01 -6.17 -23.79
C PRO A 327 5.86 -5.15 -23.71
N PHE A 328 4.97 -5.29 -22.73
CA PHE A 328 3.88 -4.35 -22.52
C PHE A 328 4.40 -2.96 -22.12
N ILE A 329 5.40 -2.86 -21.25
CA ILE A 329 6.04 -1.58 -20.89
C ILE A 329 6.62 -0.90 -22.13
N GLY A 330 7.25 -1.66 -23.04
CA GLY A 330 7.72 -1.14 -24.33
C GLY A 330 6.57 -0.58 -25.19
N GLN A 331 5.48 -1.33 -25.33
CA GLN A 331 4.29 -0.90 -26.08
C GLN A 331 3.61 0.33 -25.44
N LEU A 332 3.49 0.34 -24.11
CA LEU A 332 2.91 1.45 -23.36
C LEU A 332 3.70 2.74 -23.63
N ARG A 333 5.02 2.71 -23.46
CA ARG A 333 5.86 3.88 -23.70
C ARG A 333 5.78 4.38 -25.13
N ALA A 334 5.86 3.46 -26.11
CA ALA A 334 5.72 3.80 -27.52
C ALA A 334 4.35 4.43 -27.83
N LYS A 335 3.27 3.93 -27.23
CA LYS A 335 1.91 4.49 -27.38
C LYS A 335 1.81 5.91 -26.81
N LEU A 336 2.40 6.19 -25.66
CA LEU A 336 2.42 7.53 -25.06
C LEU A 336 3.21 8.53 -25.92
N GLU A 337 4.31 8.09 -26.51
CA GLU A 337 5.11 8.89 -27.47
C GLU A 337 4.33 9.15 -28.76
N GLU A 338 3.71 8.11 -29.36
CA GLU A 338 2.85 8.21 -30.55
C GLU A 338 1.73 9.25 -30.36
N LEU A 339 1.13 9.27 -29.17
CA LEU A 339 0.05 10.18 -28.83
C LEU A 339 0.54 11.59 -28.42
N GLY A 340 1.85 11.81 -28.29
CA GLY A 340 2.42 13.08 -27.87
C GLY A 340 2.14 13.46 -26.42
N ILE A 341 1.85 12.48 -25.56
CA ILE A 341 1.49 12.71 -24.14
C ILE A 341 2.51 12.13 -23.14
N ALA A 342 3.64 11.64 -23.60
CA ALA A 342 4.65 11.05 -22.72
C ALA A 342 5.10 12.02 -21.62
N GLU A 343 5.37 13.29 -21.96
CA GLU A 343 5.75 14.32 -21.00
C GLU A 343 4.63 14.73 -20.03
N ASN A 344 3.38 14.39 -20.32
CA ASN A 344 2.25 14.60 -19.40
C ASN A 344 1.77 13.31 -18.73
N THR A 345 2.60 12.28 -18.70
CA THR A 345 2.18 10.97 -18.15
C THR A 345 3.25 10.43 -17.20
N LEU A 346 2.85 10.23 -15.94
CA LEU A 346 3.61 9.50 -14.95
C LEU A 346 3.32 8.00 -15.09
N ILE A 347 4.36 7.19 -15.21
CA ILE A 347 4.29 5.73 -15.05
C ILE A 347 4.95 5.35 -13.73
N ILE A 348 4.22 4.65 -12.86
CA ILE A 348 4.79 3.93 -11.70
C ILE A 348 4.63 2.44 -11.98
N ALA A 349 5.70 1.69 -11.82
CA ALA A 349 5.72 0.25 -12.06
C ALA A 349 6.45 -0.46 -10.93
N MET A 350 5.78 -1.43 -10.27
CA MET A 350 6.32 -2.11 -9.09
C MET A 350 5.63 -3.45 -8.80
N ALA A 351 6.23 -4.22 -7.89
CA ALA A 351 5.60 -5.41 -7.30
C ALA A 351 4.69 -5.03 -6.12
N ASP A 352 3.70 -5.88 -5.85
CA ASP A 352 2.81 -5.71 -4.69
C ASP A 352 3.40 -6.27 -3.39
N ASN A 353 4.30 -7.23 -3.48
CA ASN A 353 5.06 -7.80 -2.37
C ASN A 353 6.28 -8.58 -2.88
N GLY A 354 7.10 -9.08 -1.97
CA GLY A 354 8.20 -9.96 -2.30
C GLY A 354 7.77 -11.32 -2.85
N PRO A 355 8.71 -12.15 -3.34
CA PRO A 355 8.43 -13.38 -4.06
C PRO A 355 7.91 -14.48 -3.14
N MET A 356 7.30 -15.51 -3.73
CA MET A 356 6.93 -16.74 -3.05
C MET A 356 8.17 -17.59 -2.70
N ALA A 357 9.01 -17.08 -1.81
CA ALA A 357 10.33 -17.62 -1.49
C ALA A 357 10.30 -19.03 -0.88
N HIS A 358 9.17 -19.38 -0.24
CA HIS A 358 9.00 -20.65 0.46
C HIS A 358 8.31 -21.71 -0.37
N SER A 359 7.92 -21.40 -1.60
CA SER A 359 7.27 -22.33 -2.50
C SER A 359 8.29 -23.04 -3.39
N PRO A 360 8.17 -24.38 -3.58
CA PRO A 360 9.07 -25.10 -4.47
C PRO A 360 8.84 -24.68 -5.94
N PRO A 361 9.85 -24.86 -6.81
CA PRO A 361 9.63 -24.72 -8.25
C PRO A 361 8.51 -25.66 -8.74
N PRO A 362 7.72 -25.27 -9.74
CA PRO A 362 7.86 -24.05 -10.53
C PRO A 362 7.11 -22.83 -10.00
N ALA A 363 6.38 -22.93 -8.91
CA ALA A 363 5.51 -21.86 -8.43
C ALA A 363 6.29 -20.69 -7.80
N GLY A 364 7.15 -21.07 -6.85
CA GLY A 364 8.03 -20.11 -6.27
C GLY A 364 9.37 -20.21 -6.94
N GLY A 365 10.07 -19.58 -7.44
CA GLY A 365 11.46 -19.81 -7.81
C GLY A 365 12.27 -20.20 -6.59
N TRP A 366 13.37 -20.78 -6.81
CA TRP A 366 14.43 -20.87 -5.83
C TRP A 366 14.80 -19.43 -5.46
N ALA A 367 14.08 -18.92 -4.50
CA ALA A 367 14.24 -17.52 -4.18
C ALA A 367 15.38 -17.35 -3.19
N GLU A 368 16.56 -17.68 -3.59
CA GLU A 368 17.69 -16.95 -3.07
C GLU A 368 17.65 -15.54 -3.64
N THR A 369 16.73 -14.79 -3.09
CA THR A 369 16.62 -13.36 -3.32
C THR A 369 17.80 -12.65 -2.65
N ILE A 370 18.05 -11.41 -3.05
CA ILE A 370 19.06 -10.57 -2.38
C ILE A 370 18.74 -10.49 -0.88
N PHE A 371 17.47 -10.37 -0.54
CA PHE A 371 16.98 -10.29 0.82
C PHE A 371 16.44 -11.64 1.32
N ARG A 372 16.47 -11.85 2.62
CA ARG A 372 15.87 -13.03 3.27
C ARG A 372 14.35 -12.86 3.35
N GLY A 373 13.64 -13.99 3.31
CA GLY A 373 12.20 -14.03 3.36
C GLY A 373 11.52 -13.80 2.02
N GLY A 374 10.23 -13.74 2.03
CA GLY A 374 9.39 -13.56 0.86
C GLY A 374 7.96 -13.24 1.26
N LYS A 375 7.02 -13.45 0.36
CA LYS A 375 5.59 -13.21 0.57
C LYS A 375 5.10 -13.77 1.91
N GLY A 376 4.42 -12.95 2.68
CA GLY A 376 3.93 -13.29 4.01
C GLY A 376 4.88 -12.94 5.15
N ASP A 377 6.15 -12.66 4.86
CA ASP A 377 7.14 -12.29 5.87
C ASP A 377 7.26 -10.78 6.05
N PHE A 378 7.51 -10.35 7.29
CA PHE A 378 7.91 -8.96 7.60
C PHE A 378 9.41 -8.70 7.40
N LEU A 379 10.16 -9.68 6.87
CA LEU A 379 11.55 -9.54 6.47
C LEU A 379 11.69 -8.69 5.21
N GLU A 380 12.91 -8.15 4.97
CA GLU A 380 13.16 -7.32 3.77
C GLU A 380 12.72 -8.02 2.48
N GLY A 381 12.95 -9.34 2.37
CA GLY A 381 12.55 -10.11 1.18
C GLY A 381 11.03 -10.19 0.97
N GLY A 382 10.22 -9.99 2.02
CA GLY A 382 8.76 -10.00 1.91
C GLY A 382 8.17 -8.65 1.53
N VAL A 383 8.79 -7.55 1.97
CA VAL A 383 8.17 -6.22 1.93
C VAL A 383 8.97 -5.17 1.17
N ARG A 384 10.23 -5.40 0.85
CA ARG A 384 11.05 -4.47 0.08
C ARG A 384 11.14 -4.94 -1.37
N VAL A 385 10.61 -4.12 -2.26
CA VAL A 385 10.49 -4.44 -3.69
C VAL A 385 11.23 -3.42 -4.55
N SER A 386 11.56 -3.81 -5.78
CA SER A 386 11.96 -2.85 -6.81
C SER A 386 10.73 -2.11 -7.33
N ALA A 387 10.85 -0.80 -7.45
CA ALA A 387 9.85 0.05 -8.03
C ALA A 387 10.52 1.11 -8.91
N GLN A 388 9.81 1.56 -9.93
CA GLN A 388 10.30 2.53 -10.90
C GLN A 388 9.26 3.62 -11.13
N ALA A 389 9.74 4.85 -11.31
CA ALA A 389 8.93 5.97 -11.77
C ALA A 389 9.53 6.53 -13.06
N TYR A 390 8.70 6.73 -14.06
CA TYR A 390 9.12 7.31 -15.34
C TYR A 390 8.16 8.45 -15.73
N TRP A 391 8.74 9.62 -15.97
CA TRP A 391 8.00 10.80 -16.39
C TRP A 391 8.94 11.77 -17.11
N PRO A 392 9.03 11.68 -18.44
CA PRO A 392 9.93 12.54 -19.21
C PRO A 392 9.73 14.04 -18.92
N GLY A 393 10.82 14.75 -18.70
CA GLY A 393 10.81 16.19 -18.43
C GLY A 393 10.38 16.58 -16.99
N MET A 394 9.93 15.62 -16.18
CA MET A 394 9.53 15.86 -14.79
C MET A 394 10.43 15.11 -13.80
N ILE A 395 10.79 13.87 -14.10
CA ILE A 395 11.68 13.04 -13.27
C ILE A 395 13.06 12.99 -13.93
N GLU A 396 14.07 13.38 -13.17
CA GLU A 396 15.47 13.21 -13.58
C GLU A 396 15.94 11.76 -13.32
N PRO A 397 16.71 11.15 -14.23
CA PRO A 397 17.23 9.80 -14.03
C PRO A 397 18.07 9.69 -12.77
N GLN A 398 17.66 8.78 -11.86
CA GLN A 398 18.38 8.56 -10.60
C GLN A 398 18.02 7.24 -9.92
N ILE A 399 18.86 6.85 -8.97
CA ILE A 399 18.59 5.76 -8.03
C ILE A 399 18.26 6.40 -6.67
N ALA A 400 17.00 6.26 -6.23
CA ALA A 400 16.54 6.77 -4.95
C ALA A 400 16.71 5.72 -3.85
N GLY A 401 17.46 6.08 -2.81
CA GLY A 401 17.68 5.25 -1.63
C GLY A 401 16.77 5.59 -0.44
N ASP A 402 15.80 6.45 -0.66
CA ASP A 402 14.86 6.91 0.36
C ASP A 402 13.80 5.86 0.67
N ILE A 403 13.30 5.89 1.91
CA ILE A 403 12.17 5.06 2.32
C ILE A 403 10.89 5.62 1.70
N ILE A 404 10.18 4.77 0.98
CA ILE A 404 8.83 5.01 0.48
C ILE A 404 7.98 3.81 0.83
N HIS A 405 6.71 4.02 1.11
CA HIS A 405 5.74 2.95 1.31
C HIS A 405 4.63 3.00 0.25
N ILE A 406 4.08 1.85 -0.09
CA ILE A 406 3.02 1.75 -1.12
C ILE A 406 1.80 2.64 -0.80
N THR A 407 1.49 2.89 0.48
CA THR A 407 0.44 3.83 0.89
C THR A 407 0.69 5.27 0.44
N ASP A 408 1.95 5.65 0.22
CA ASP A 408 2.33 7.00 -0.18
C ASP A 408 1.84 7.35 -1.58
N LEU A 409 1.64 6.35 -2.43
CA LEU A 409 1.12 6.55 -3.78
C LEU A 409 -0.30 7.12 -3.76
N PHE A 410 -1.13 6.79 -2.76
CA PHE A 410 -2.47 7.34 -2.60
C PHE A 410 -2.45 8.87 -2.46
N THR A 411 -1.67 9.38 -1.52
CA THR A 411 -1.56 10.84 -1.26
C THR A 411 -0.83 11.56 -2.38
N THR A 412 0.18 10.92 -2.97
CA THR A 412 0.93 11.44 -4.11
C THR A 412 0.05 11.58 -5.34
N PHE A 413 -0.71 10.54 -5.69
CA PHE A 413 -1.63 10.61 -6.84
C PHE A 413 -2.76 11.61 -6.62
N ALA A 414 -3.30 11.71 -5.38
CA ALA A 414 -4.29 12.72 -5.05
C ALA A 414 -3.74 14.15 -5.22
N ARG A 415 -2.47 14.40 -4.86
CA ARG A 415 -1.81 15.67 -5.09
C ARG A 415 -1.59 15.96 -6.58
N LEU A 416 -1.04 15.01 -7.31
CA LEU A 416 -0.83 15.14 -8.76
C LEU A 416 -2.14 15.38 -9.51
N GLY A 417 -3.22 14.74 -9.06
CA GLY A 417 -4.57 14.96 -9.58
C GLY A 417 -5.24 16.25 -9.13
N GLY A 418 -4.60 17.00 -8.22
CA GLY A 418 -5.14 18.27 -7.70
C GLY A 418 -6.35 18.13 -6.77
N ASN A 419 -6.57 16.96 -6.16
CA ASN A 419 -7.75 16.68 -5.34
C ASN A 419 -7.45 16.11 -3.94
N THR A 420 -6.52 16.70 -3.23
CA THR A 420 -6.25 16.32 -1.84
C THR A 420 -7.40 16.65 -0.87
N LYS A 421 -8.37 17.48 -1.28
CA LYS A 421 -9.51 17.84 -0.44
C LYS A 421 -10.45 16.66 -0.17
N ASP A 422 -10.53 15.70 -1.08
CA ASP A 422 -11.40 14.51 -0.98
C ASP A 422 -10.72 13.35 -0.20
N ILE A 423 -9.46 13.50 0.20
CA ILE A 423 -8.82 12.57 1.13
C ILE A 423 -9.58 12.59 2.47
N PRO A 424 -9.98 11.44 3.02
CA PRO A 424 -10.69 11.36 4.30
C PRO A 424 -9.94 12.05 5.45
N ARG A 425 -10.69 12.71 6.33
CA ARG A 425 -10.17 13.42 7.51
C ARG A 425 -10.73 12.90 8.83
N ASP A 426 -11.48 11.82 8.77
CA ASP A 426 -12.14 11.16 9.90
C ASP A 426 -11.39 9.91 10.37
N ARG A 427 -10.34 9.53 9.63
CA ARG A 427 -9.55 8.31 9.83
C ARG A 427 -8.08 8.56 9.54
N ILE A 428 -7.20 7.65 9.99
CA ILE A 428 -5.77 7.74 9.69
C ILE A 428 -5.52 7.42 8.22
N ILE A 429 -4.78 8.28 7.57
CA ILE A 429 -4.15 8.06 6.27
C ILE A 429 -2.64 7.89 6.52
N ASP A 430 -2.13 6.68 6.33
CA ASP A 430 -0.73 6.35 6.56
C ASP A 430 0.18 6.86 5.44
N GLY A 431 -0.40 7.07 4.26
CA GLY A 431 0.30 7.61 3.10
C GLY A 431 0.81 9.03 3.32
N VAL A 432 2.01 9.29 2.85
CA VAL A 432 2.68 10.59 2.86
C VAL A 432 2.95 11.02 1.43
N ASP A 433 2.68 12.28 1.10
CA ASP A 433 2.92 12.81 -0.25
C ASP A 433 4.41 12.81 -0.60
N GLN A 434 4.78 12.11 -1.67
CA GLN A 434 6.13 11.96 -2.20
C GLN A 434 6.35 12.73 -3.52
N THR A 435 5.47 13.66 -3.86
CA THR A 435 5.60 14.45 -5.10
C THR A 435 6.93 15.19 -5.14
N SER A 436 7.42 15.67 -4.00
CA SER A 436 8.72 16.34 -3.88
C SER A 436 9.86 15.42 -4.30
N LEU A 437 9.93 14.22 -3.78
CA LEU A 437 10.95 13.23 -4.15
C LEU A 437 10.90 12.90 -5.64
N LEU A 438 9.69 12.74 -6.20
CA LEU A 438 9.52 12.38 -7.61
C LEU A 438 10.03 13.46 -8.56
N ILE A 439 9.73 14.74 -8.33
CA ILE A 439 9.94 15.78 -9.33
C ILE A 439 10.98 16.84 -8.96
N ASN A 440 11.45 16.92 -7.72
CA ASN A 440 12.54 17.83 -7.36
C ASN A 440 13.93 17.18 -7.40
N GLY A 441 14.01 15.85 -7.46
CA GLY A 441 15.24 15.11 -7.71
C GLY A 441 16.30 15.12 -6.58
N ASP A 442 16.51 16.25 -5.95
CA ASP A 442 17.51 16.50 -4.90
C ASP A 442 16.93 16.59 -3.50
N THR A 443 15.67 16.22 -3.33
CA THR A 443 14.98 16.22 -2.05
C THR A 443 14.91 14.81 -1.44
N PHE A 444 14.63 14.78 -0.14
CA PHE A 444 14.45 13.54 0.60
C PHE A 444 12.98 13.14 0.66
N SER A 445 12.73 11.85 0.84
CA SER A 445 11.41 11.35 1.19
C SER A 445 10.87 12.07 2.43
N ARG A 446 9.59 12.37 2.43
CA ARG A 446 8.87 12.88 3.61
C ARG A 446 8.54 11.79 4.61
N ARG A 447 9.09 10.60 4.40
CA ARG A 447 8.99 9.42 5.25
C ARG A 447 10.38 8.93 5.61
N ASP A 448 10.63 8.59 6.87
CA ASP A 448 11.88 7.98 7.33
C ASP A 448 11.67 6.61 7.99
N HIS A 449 10.42 6.11 7.99
CA HIS A 449 10.04 4.90 8.70
C HIS A 449 8.93 4.12 7.99
N VAL A 450 8.83 2.84 8.29
CA VAL A 450 7.73 1.96 7.90
C VAL A 450 7.37 1.05 9.07
N PHE A 451 6.07 0.94 9.36
CA PHE A 451 5.51 -0.10 10.19
C PHE A 451 5.14 -1.30 9.31
N VAL A 452 5.70 -2.46 9.61
CA VAL A 452 5.48 -3.68 8.84
C VAL A 452 4.61 -4.62 9.65
N TYR A 453 3.43 -4.92 9.12
CA TYR A 453 2.49 -5.81 9.76
C TYR A 453 2.56 -7.22 9.16
N ALA A 454 2.43 -8.23 10.03
CA ALA A 454 2.20 -9.63 9.66
C ALA A 454 0.81 -10.01 10.19
N GLY A 455 -0.19 -10.04 9.31
CA GLY A 455 -1.58 -10.09 9.72
C GLY A 455 -1.93 -8.89 10.64
N PRO A 456 -2.59 -9.11 11.78
CA PRO A 456 -2.95 -8.03 12.71
C PRO A 456 -1.78 -7.54 13.58
N ASN A 457 -0.63 -8.22 13.52
CA ASN A 457 0.48 -7.98 14.44
C ASN A 457 1.56 -7.10 13.81
N LEU A 458 2.02 -6.10 14.55
CA LEU A 458 3.20 -5.34 14.15
C LEU A 458 4.44 -6.24 14.23
N GLY A 459 4.93 -6.71 13.09
CA GLY A 459 6.07 -7.62 12.97
C GLY A 459 7.41 -6.92 13.12
N ALA A 460 7.57 -5.82 12.40
CA ALA A 460 8.80 -5.04 12.41
C ALA A 460 8.54 -3.54 12.22
N THR A 461 9.54 -2.74 12.53
CA THR A 461 9.60 -1.33 12.18
C THR A 461 10.95 -1.01 11.55
N VAL A 462 10.93 -0.37 10.41
CA VAL A 462 12.11 0.22 9.79
C VAL A 462 12.15 1.70 10.14
N LYS A 463 13.32 2.23 10.54
CA LYS A 463 13.54 3.67 10.67
C LYS A 463 14.97 4.02 10.26
N GLY A 464 15.08 4.86 9.25
CA GLY A 464 16.37 5.14 8.62
C GLY A 464 17.05 3.85 8.15
N ASN A 465 18.24 3.59 8.61
CA ASN A 465 19.03 2.40 8.25
C ASN A 465 18.83 1.20 9.20
N TYR A 466 17.97 1.33 10.19
CA TYR A 466 17.76 0.30 11.20
C TYR A 466 16.40 -0.34 11.05
N LYS A 467 16.33 -1.65 11.31
CA LYS A 467 15.09 -2.39 11.43
C LYS A 467 15.02 -3.08 12.78
N ARG A 468 13.89 -2.96 13.42
CA ARG A 468 13.59 -3.67 14.66
C ARG A 468 12.50 -4.69 14.41
N HIS A 469 12.78 -5.95 14.72
CA HIS A 469 11.74 -6.97 14.82
C HIS A 469 11.08 -6.90 16.19
N TRP A 470 9.76 -6.90 16.20
CA TRP A 470 8.95 -6.99 17.42
C TRP A 470 8.55 -8.42 17.73
N ILE A 471 8.67 -9.29 16.72
CA ILE A 471 8.34 -10.69 16.72
C ILE A 471 9.57 -11.43 16.23
N SER A 472 9.85 -12.63 16.75
CA SER A 472 10.92 -13.47 16.21
C SER A 472 10.56 -13.99 14.83
N SER A 473 11.47 -13.87 13.87
CA SER A 473 11.34 -14.42 12.53
C SER A 473 11.97 -15.81 12.39
N ASP A 474 12.65 -16.29 13.43
CA ASP A 474 13.33 -17.59 13.42
C ASP A 474 12.70 -18.51 14.46
N PRO A 475 11.94 -19.52 14.03
CA PRO A 475 11.32 -20.48 14.95
C PRO A 475 12.34 -21.39 15.67
N VAL A 476 13.56 -21.47 15.17
CA VAL A 476 14.57 -22.42 15.68
C VAL A 476 15.67 -21.74 16.49
N GLY A 477 15.84 -20.44 16.38
CA GLY A 477 17.09 -19.87 16.77
C GLY A 477 17.11 -18.46 17.31
N ASP A 478 16.07 -17.95 17.96
CA ASP A 478 16.29 -16.79 18.79
C ASP A 478 17.04 -17.17 20.07
N SER A 479 18.30 -17.55 19.87
CA SER A 479 19.26 -17.84 20.94
C SER A 479 19.50 -16.62 21.85
N SER A 480 19.01 -15.44 21.45
CA SER A 480 19.14 -14.21 22.25
C SER A 480 18.13 -14.14 23.40
N GLY A 481 17.04 -14.91 23.37
CA GLY A 481 16.00 -14.91 24.41
C GLY A 481 15.32 -13.54 24.61
N ILE A 482 15.61 -12.55 23.75
CA ILE A 482 15.31 -11.14 23.98
C ILE A 482 14.10 -10.67 23.16
N GLY A 483 13.56 -11.49 22.25
CA GLY A 483 12.31 -11.22 21.52
C GLY A 483 12.24 -9.88 20.75
N ALA A 484 13.36 -9.20 20.50
CA ALA A 484 13.42 -7.96 19.76
C ALA A 484 14.82 -7.75 19.20
N ALA A 485 15.04 -8.24 18.00
CA ALA A 485 16.30 -8.07 17.29
C ALA A 485 16.35 -6.73 16.56
N PHE A 486 17.52 -6.11 16.54
CA PHE A 486 17.81 -4.95 15.72
C PHE A 486 18.80 -5.35 14.62
N TYR A 487 18.60 -4.82 13.44
CA TYR A 487 19.46 -5.03 12.28
C TYR A 487 19.88 -3.70 11.69
N PHE A 488 21.14 -3.60 11.27
CA PHE A 488 21.63 -2.48 10.49
C PHE A 488 21.63 -2.87 9.01
N LEU A 489 20.58 -2.49 8.29
CA LEU A 489 20.29 -2.97 6.94
C LEU A 489 21.40 -2.73 5.91
N PRO A 490 22.20 -1.64 5.94
CA PRO A 490 23.29 -1.46 4.99
C PRO A 490 24.38 -2.52 5.05
N SER A 491 24.66 -3.08 6.25
CA SER A 491 25.67 -4.15 6.41
C SER A 491 25.07 -5.54 6.51
N ASP A 492 23.79 -5.63 6.87
CA ASP A 492 23.07 -6.90 7.01
C ASP A 492 21.68 -6.82 6.38
N PRO A 493 21.60 -6.66 5.05
CA PRO A 493 20.32 -6.57 4.35
C PRO A 493 19.53 -7.88 4.37
N ARG A 494 20.15 -8.98 4.82
CA ARG A 494 19.51 -10.30 4.97
C ARG A 494 19.02 -10.58 6.39
N GLU A 495 19.19 -9.64 7.30
CA GLU A 495 18.70 -9.74 8.68
C GLU A 495 19.12 -11.06 9.37
N LYS A 496 20.41 -11.42 9.22
CA LYS A 496 20.98 -12.66 9.75
C LYS A 496 21.81 -12.44 11.01
N GLN A 497 22.29 -11.23 11.23
CA GLN A 497 23.21 -10.89 12.32
C GLN A 497 22.60 -9.79 13.19
N PRO A 498 21.80 -10.17 14.21
CA PRO A 498 21.22 -9.18 15.10
C PRO A 498 22.30 -8.41 15.86
N MET A 499 22.09 -7.12 16.00
CA MET A 499 23.00 -6.26 16.75
C MET A 499 22.98 -6.60 18.23
N MET A 500 24.11 -7.02 18.79
CA MET A 500 24.25 -7.47 20.18
C MET A 500 24.67 -6.35 21.15
N LEU A 501 25.31 -5.30 20.65
CA LEU A 501 25.92 -4.25 21.47
C LEU A 501 25.37 -2.86 21.14
N ASN A 502 25.41 -1.96 22.15
CA ASN A 502 25.05 -0.53 22.03
C ASN A 502 23.60 -0.24 21.60
N LEU A 503 22.64 -1.09 21.97
CA LEU A 503 21.24 -0.94 21.58
C LEU A 503 20.48 0.13 22.38
N ILE A 504 21.06 0.74 23.42
CA ILE A 504 20.37 1.71 24.30
C ILE A 504 19.87 2.90 23.48
N HIS A 505 20.69 3.38 22.55
CA HIS A 505 20.33 4.52 21.70
C HIS A 505 19.22 4.21 20.69
N LEU A 506 19.03 2.95 20.32
CA LEU A 506 18.02 2.50 19.37
C LEU A 506 16.74 2.03 20.08
N LYS A 507 16.89 1.37 21.24
CA LYS A 507 15.73 0.80 21.96
C LYS A 507 14.67 1.84 22.29
N GLN A 508 15.06 2.98 22.86
CA GLN A 508 14.12 4.00 23.28
C GLN A 508 13.39 4.69 22.12
N PRO A 509 14.06 5.17 21.05
CA PRO A 509 13.37 5.78 19.93
C PRO A 509 12.35 4.84 19.30
N PHE A 510 12.70 3.58 19.04
CA PHE A 510 11.78 2.61 18.48
C PHE A 510 10.62 2.28 19.42
N ALA A 511 10.87 2.19 20.73
CA ALA A 511 9.82 1.96 21.72
C ALA A 511 8.83 3.15 21.78
N ARG A 512 9.32 4.40 21.79
CA ARG A 512 8.49 5.60 21.76
C ARG A 512 7.67 5.69 20.47
N MET A 513 8.28 5.39 19.34
CA MET A 513 7.62 5.36 18.05
C MET A 513 6.48 4.34 18.02
N ARG A 514 6.72 3.10 18.47
CA ARG A 514 5.68 2.09 18.64
C ARG A 514 4.60 2.56 19.60
N LEU A 515 4.97 3.17 20.71
CA LEU A 515 4.01 3.68 21.71
C LEU A 515 3.09 4.73 21.09
N ARG A 516 3.63 5.71 20.36
CA ARG A 516 2.83 6.74 19.68
C ARG A 516 1.88 6.11 18.67
N HIS A 517 2.36 5.13 17.89
CA HIS A 517 1.55 4.40 16.93
C HIS A 517 0.39 3.63 17.62
N GLU A 518 0.66 2.91 18.69
CA GLU A 518 -0.36 2.17 19.46
C GLU A 518 -1.37 3.11 20.16
N LEU A 519 -0.93 4.31 20.56
CA LEU A 519 -1.81 5.35 21.09
C LEU A 519 -2.81 5.84 20.05
N TRP A 520 -2.35 6.04 18.82
CA TRP A 520 -3.21 6.46 17.73
C TRP A 520 -4.29 5.42 17.44
N LYS A 521 -3.99 4.13 17.62
CA LYS A 521 -4.96 3.03 17.49
C LYS A 521 -6.09 3.10 18.53
N LYS A 522 -5.88 3.66 19.72
CA LYS A 522 -6.97 3.86 20.69
C LYS A 522 -8.01 4.85 20.18
N LYS A 523 -7.56 5.91 19.51
CA LYS A 523 -8.44 6.93 18.94
C LYS A 523 -9.05 6.48 17.60
N TYR A 524 -8.29 5.73 16.85
CA TYR A 524 -8.66 5.20 15.53
C TYR A 524 -8.42 3.69 15.53
N PRO A 525 -9.35 2.89 16.07
CA PRO A 525 -9.17 1.45 16.23
C PRO A 525 -8.94 0.74 14.90
N ASP A 526 -8.10 -0.29 14.94
CA ASP A 526 -7.95 -1.22 13.84
C ASP A 526 -9.26 -1.96 13.59
N LYS A 527 -9.51 -2.33 12.32
CA LYS A 527 -10.67 -3.10 11.92
C LYS A 527 -10.30 -4.59 11.90
N PRO A 528 -10.96 -5.44 12.71
CA PRO A 528 -10.65 -6.86 12.70
C PRO A 528 -11.06 -7.51 11.38
N GLU A 529 -10.22 -8.42 10.89
CA GLU A 529 -10.48 -9.28 9.74
C GLU A 529 -10.86 -10.67 10.21
N LYS A 530 -11.85 -11.27 9.58
CA LYS A 530 -12.34 -12.63 9.87
C LYS A 530 -12.27 -13.55 8.65
N HIS A 531 -12.00 -12.97 7.50
CA HIS A 531 -11.99 -13.65 6.21
C HIS A 531 -10.56 -13.80 5.71
N GLY A 532 -10.39 -14.66 4.74
CA GLY A 532 -9.11 -14.87 4.14
C GLY A 532 -8.16 -15.74 4.95
N ILE A 533 -7.03 -16.00 4.34
CA ILE A 533 -5.97 -16.79 4.94
C ILE A 533 -4.99 -15.85 5.63
N PRO A 534 -4.77 -16.01 6.95
CA PRO A 534 -3.85 -15.15 7.66
C PRO A 534 -2.41 -15.33 7.14
N PHE A 535 -1.74 -14.23 6.90
CA PHE A 535 -0.30 -14.24 6.74
C PHE A 535 0.32 -14.55 8.08
N THR A 536 0.81 -15.74 8.18
CA THR A 536 1.60 -16.19 9.32
C THR A 536 3.04 -16.32 8.86
N GLY A 537 3.74 -15.22 8.64
CA GLY A 537 5.21 -15.24 8.47
C GLY A 537 5.91 -15.91 9.64
N ILE A 538 5.14 -16.32 10.62
CA ILE A 538 5.47 -17.09 11.80
C ILE A 538 4.56 -18.33 11.87
N ALA A 539 4.19 -18.90 10.75
CA ALA A 539 3.27 -20.06 10.72
C ALA A 539 3.76 -21.21 11.64
N ASN A 540 5.07 -21.36 11.76
CA ASN A 540 5.72 -22.35 12.62
C ASN A 540 6.18 -21.79 13.97
N ALA A 541 5.89 -20.52 14.29
CA ALA A 541 6.27 -19.98 15.58
C ALA A 541 5.48 -20.69 16.70
N SER A 542 6.15 -21.05 17.80
CA SER A 542 5.47 -21.59 18.97
C SER A 542 4.44 -20.59 19.50
N GLU A 543 3.41 -21.05 20.22
CA GLU A 543 2.42 -20.18 20.84
C GLU A 543 3.05 -19.17 21.81
N GLU A 544 4.19 -19.51 22.40
CA GLU A 544 4.98 -18.57 23.21
C GLU A 544 5.52 -17.41 22.38
N VAL A 545 6.02 -17.67 21.17
CA VAL A 545 6.51 -16.65 20.24
C VAL A 545 5.33 -15.82 19.72
N LYS A 546 4.20 -16.45 19.42
CA LYS A 546 2.97 -15.75 19.04
C LYS A 546 2.43 -14.90 20.20
N ASP A 547 2.53 -15.37 21.44
CA ASP A 547 2.16 -14.61 22.63
C ASP A 547 3.11 -13.42 22.91
N LEU A 548 4.39 -13.56 22.56
CA LEU A 548 5.36 -12.44 22.61
C LEU A 548 5.03 -11.34 21.59
N ALA A 549 4.43 -11.75 20.46
CA ALA A 549 3.96 -10.86 19.42
C ALA A 549 2.68 -10.10 19.80
N ARG A 550 1.88 -10.67 20.68
CA ARG A 550 0.64 -10.02 21.14
C ARG A 550 0.98 -8.84 22.06
N PRO A 551 0.58 -7.62 21.72
CA PRO A 551 1.14 -6.39 22.33
C PRO A 551 0.98 -6.26 23.84
N ASN A 552 0.14 -7.06 24.50
CA ASN A 552 -0.45 -6.70 25.77
C ASN A 552 -0.05 -7.52 27.01
N LYS A 553 0.64 -8.65 26.89
CA LYS A 553 0.90 -9.47 28.08
C LYS A 553 2.16 -9.08 28.86
N LYS A 554 3.24 -8.66 28.19
CA LYS A 554 4.48 -8.26 28.89
C LYS A 554 4.49 -6.79 29.34
N LEU A 555 3.71 -5.91 28.73
CA LEU A 555 3.56 -4.53 29.17
C LEU A 555 2.84 -4.42 30.54
N LYS A 556 2.07 -5.44 30.91
CA LYS A 556 1.43 -5.51 32.25
C LYS A 556 2.41 -5.70 33.41
N ASN A 557 3.63 -6.12 33.14
CA ASN A 557 4.64 -6.38 34.17
C ASN A 557 5.77 -5.34 34.18
N LEU A 558 5.61 -4.22 33.49
CA LEU A 558 6.53 -3.10 33.63
C LEU A 558 6.27 -2.39 34.98
N PRO A 559 7.32 -1.89 35.63
CA PRO A 559 7.20 -1.21 36.95
C PRO A 559 6.43 0.13 36.90
N PHE A 560 5.92 0.49 35.76
CA PHE A 560 4.97 1.59 35.53
C PHE A 560 3.92 1.12 34.54
N ASP A 561 2.68 1.53 34.68
CA ASP A 561 1.66 1.29 33.69
C ASP A 561 1.89 2.20 32.48
N PRO A 562 2.24 1.66 31.30
CA PRO A 562 2.39 2.51 30.12
C PRO A 562 1.09 3.20 29.73
N LEU A 563 -0.06 2.68 30.16
CA LEU A 563 -1.38 3.28 29.90
C LEU A 563 -1.58 4.53 30.75
N GLU A 564 -1.10 4.54 32.00
CA GLU A 564 -1.13 5.70 32.87
C GLU A 564 -0.23 6.83 32.34
N TYR A 565 0.94 6.46 31.81
CA TYR A 565 1.84 7.40 31.13
C TYR A 565 1.24 7.95 29.84
N ILE A 566 0.48 7.13 29.13
CA ILE A 566 -0.22 7.43 27.90
C ILE A 566 -1.38 8.41 28.13
N GLU A 567 -2.19 8.23 29.18
CA GLU A 567 -3.26 9.15 29.54
C GLU A 567 -2.71 10.54 29.89
N HIS A 568 -1.48 10.59 30.37
CA HIS A 568 -0.79 11.86 30.62
C HIS A 568 -0.29 12.55 29.36
N LEU A 569 0.08 11.78 28.32
CA LEU A 569 0.52 12.31 27.03
C LEU A 569 -0.64 12.87 26.19
N ASP A 570 -1.87 12.36 26.37
CA ASP A 570 -3.07 12.94 25.72
C ASP A 570 -3.38 14.37 26.21
N GLN A 571 -2.82 14.79 27.33
CA GLN A 571 -3.00 16.13 27.92
C GLN A 571 -1.88 17.10 27.56
N LEU A 572 -0.78 16.60 26.99
CA LEU A 572 0.34 17.44 26.58
C LEU A 572 0.13 17.86 25.12
N PRO A 573 0.12 19.17 24.82
CA PRO A 573 0.30 19.59 23.44
C PRO A 573 1.63 18.97 22.96
N PHE A 574 1.67 18.50 21.70
CA PHE A 574 2.89 18.01 21.08
C PHE A 574 4.00 19.04 21.28
N ASP A 575 4.78 18.90 22.33
CA ASP A 575 5.85 19.82 22.65
C ASP A 575 7.07 19.43 21.84
N LYS A 576 7.49 20.35 20.97
CA LYS A 576 8.68 20.26 20.11
C LYS A 576 9.96 19.96 20.88
N ASN A 577 9.95 20.11 22.22
CA ASN A 577 11.10 19.95 23.09
C ASN A 577 11.14 18.59 23.81
N LEU A 578 10.08 17.79 23.76
CA LEU A 578 10.01 16.50 24.46
C LEU A 578 10.62 15.33 23.70
N ASP A 579 10.91 15.49 22.42
CA ASP A 579 11.73 14.55 21.66
C ASP A 579 12.97 15.30 21.13
N PRO A 580 14.10 15.25 21.84
CA PRO A 580 15.36 15.82 21.36
C PRO A 580 15.90 15.04 20.17
N GLY A 581 15.01 14.58 19.31
CA GLY A 581 15.19 14.06 17.96
C GLY A 581 16.53 13.47 17.67
N PHE A 582 16.54 12.46 16.88
CA PHE A 582 17.70 12.17 16.07
C PHE A 582 18.08 13.44 15.26
N LYS A 583 19.11 14.14 15.69
CA LYS A 583 19.87 15.01 14.81
C LYS A 583 20.84 14.18 14.01
#